data_943c550cff6eaaae28e575938828baf6
#
_entry.id   943c550cff6eaaae28e575938828baf6
#
_cell.length_a   1.000
_cell.length_b   1.000
_cell.length_c   1.000
_cell.angle_alpha   90.00
_cell.angle_beta   90.00
_cell.angle_gamma   90.00
#
_symmetry.space_group_name_H-M   'P 1'
#
loop_
_entity.id
_entity.type
_entity.pdbx_description
1 polymer ?
#
loop_
_entity_poly.entity_id
_entity_poly.type
_entity_poly.pdbx_seq_one_letter_code
_entity_poly.pdbx_strand_id
1 'polypeptide(L)' 'MNFFNNKIKKYQEKKLDEILFKIQFHQSTKKELEEKMNKMEYSDDKLAKDISYHGKMVEIWCANETKLRKQMNENQ' A
#
# COMPACT_ATOMS: atom_id res chain seq x y z
N MET A 1 26.59 19.98 0.64
CA MET A 1 25.28 20.43 0.96
C MET A 1 24.22 19.63 0.23
N ASN A 2 24.24 19.74 -1.06
CA ASN A 2 23.22 19.07 -1.86
C ASN A 2 23.42 17.57 -1.94
N PHE A 3 24.61 17.08 -1.63
CA PHE A 3 24.92 15.66 -1.67
C PHE A 3 24.06 14.87 -0.70
N PHE A 4 23.97 15.30 0.56
CA PHE A 4 23.13 14.64 1.55
C PHE A 4 21.66 14.75 1.21
N ASN A 5 21.22 15.94 0.78
CA ASN A 5 19.84 16.15 0.41
C ASN A 5 19.42 15.26 -0.77
N ASN A 6 20.32 15.09 -1.74
CA ASN A 6 20.06 14.23 -2.89
C ASN A 6 19.99 12.77 -2.49
N LYS A 7 20.84 12.32 -1.56
CA LYS A 7 20.78 10.94 -1.06
C LYS A 7 19.49 10.68 -0.30
N ILE A 8 19.09 11.61 0.56
CA ILE A 8 17.84 11.50 1.31
C ILE A 8 16.67 11.46 0.34
N LYS A 9 16.67 12.33 -0.64
CA LYS A 9 15.60 12.39 -1.64
C LYS A 9 15.49 11.07 -2.41
N LYS A 10 16.63 10.53 -2.87
CA LYS A 10 16.63 9.24 -3.58
C LYS A 10 16.13 8.11 -2.71
N TYR A 11 16.53 8.09 -1.45
CA TYR A 11 16.06 7.08 -0.51
C TYR A 11 14.56 7.19 -0.34
N GLN A 12 14.04 8.40 -0.15
CA GLN A 12 12.62 8.62 0.03
C GLN A 12 11.82 8.23 -1.21
N GLU A 13 12.33 8.57 -2.40
CA GLU A 13 11.68 8.19 -3.66
C GLU A 13 11.60 6.68 -3.82
N LYS A 14 12.69 5.98 -3.49
CA LYS A 14 12.71 4.52 -3.56
C LYS A 14 11.72 3.93 -2.56
N LYS A 15 11.69 4.47 -1.36
CA LYS A 15 10.78 4.01 -0.32
C LYS A 15 9.32 4.25 -0.73
N LEU A 16 9.05 5.39 -1.35
CA LEU A 16 7.73 5.70 -1.85
C LEU A 16 7.29 4.70 -2.92
N ASP A 17 8.19 4.36 -3.85
CA ASP A 17 7.89 3.38 -4.89
C ASP A 17 7.54 2.03 -4.28
N GLU A 18 8.26 1.60 -3.25
CA GLU A 18 7.96 0.36 -2.55
C GLU A 18 6.59 0.39 -1.89
N ILE A 19 6.24 1.52 -1.27
CA ILE A 19 4.94 1.68 -0.62
C ILE A 19 3.82 1.64 -1.66
N LEU A 20 3.98 2.37 -2.77
CA LEU A 20 2.98 2.39 -3.84
C LEU A 20 2.79 1.01 -4.45
N PHE A 21 3.87 0.25 -4.60
CA PHE A 21 3.78 -1.12 -5.08
C PHE A 21 2.94 -1.99 -4.13
N LYS A 22 3.17 -1.86 -2.83
CA LYS A 22 2.44 -2.63 -1.83
C LYS A 22 0.97 -2.26 -1.80
N ILE A 23 0.66 -0.97 -1.93
CA ILE A 23 -0.73 -0.52 -2.01
C ILE A 23 -1.41 -1.18 -3.21
N GLN A 24 -0.78 -1.09 -4.38
CA GLN A 24 -1.33 -1.65 -5.60
C GLN A 24 -1.50 -3.17 -5.49
N PHE A 25 -0.51 -3.85 -4.92
CA PHE A 25 -0.56 -5.30 -4.73
C PHE A 25 -1.77 -5.69 -3.89
N HIS A 26 -1.95 -5.04 -2.74
CA HIS A 26 -3.05 -5.39 -1.84
C HIS A 26 -4.41 -5.00 -2.42
N GLN A 27 -4.50 -3.86 -3.12
CA GLN A 27 -5.74 -3.45 -3.77
C GLN A 27 -6.14 -4.45 -4.86
N SER A 28 -5.19 -4.85 -5.70
CA SER A 28 -5.44 -5.80 -6.77
C SER A 28 -5.84 -7.16 -6.24
N THR A 29 -5.13 -7.63 -5.22
CA THR A 29 -5.42 -8.93 -4.60
C THR A 29 -6.80 -8.91 -3.95
N LYS A 30 -7.12 -7.83 -3.24
CA LYS A 30 -8.44 -7.69 -2.62
C LYS A 30 -9.54 -7.75 -3.67
N LYS A 31 -9.36 -7.04 -4.77
CA LYS A 31 -10.35 -7.01 -5.85
C LYS A 31 -10.55 -8.41 -6.44
N GLU A 32 -9.47 -9.14 -6.69
CA GLU A 32 -9.58 -10.51 -7.20
C GLU A 32 -10.33 -11.43 -6.25
N LEU A 33 -10.06 -11.30 -4.96
CA LEU A 33 -10.73 -12.10 -3.95
C LEU A 33 -12.21 -11.73 -3.83
N GLU A 34 -12.54 -10.46 -3.94
CA GLU A 34 -13.94 -10.01 -3.94
C GLU A 34 -14.70 -10.55 -5.14
N GLU A 35 -14.08 -10.51 -6.32
CA GLU A 35 -14.68 -11.08 -7.53
C GLU A 35 -14.93 -12.58 -7.38
N LYS A 36 -13.96 -13.29 -6.81
CA LYS A 36 -14.11 -14.72 -6.54
C LYS A 36 -15.26 -14.98 -5.58
N MET A 37 -15.35 -14.20 -4.51
CA MET A 37 -16.41 -14.35 -3.53
C MET A 37 -17.79 -14.07 -4.13
N ASN A 38 -17.89 -13.09 -5.02
CA ASN A 38 -19.15 -12.75 -5.68
C ASN A 38 -19.66 -13.86 -6.59
N LYS A 39 -18.78 -14.73 -7.06
CA LYS A 39 -19.15 -15.86 -7.91
C LYS A 39 -19.54 -17.10 -7.12
N MET A 40 -19.35 -17.09 -5.81
CA MET A 40 -19.67 -18.23 -4.97
C MET A 40 -21.13 -18.23 -4.57
N GLU A 41 -21.72 -19.43 -4.46
CA GLU A 41 -23.10 -19.58 -4.04
C GLU A 41 -23.25 -19.55 -2.51
N TYR A 42 -22.14 -19.62 -1.79
CA TYR A 42 -22.15 -19.65 -0.33
C TYR A 42 -21.03 -18.77 0.20
N SER A 43 -21.13 -18.41 1.49
CA SER A 43 -20.11 -17.62 2.17
C SER A 43 -18.89 -18.46 2.47
N ASP A 44 -17.70 -17.88 2.31
CA ASP A 44 -16.44 -18.50 2.67
C ASP A 44 -15.75 -17.58 3.70
N ASP A 45 -15.69 -18.05 4.94
CA ASP A 45 -15.13 -17.27 6.04
C ASP A 45 -13.64 -16.98 5.84
N LYS A 46 -12.90 -17.94 5.30
CA LYS A 46 -11.48 -17.74 5.06
C LYS A 46 -11.27 -16.66 4.00
N LEU A 47 -12.04 -16.71 2.93
CA LEU A 47 -11.96 -15.73 1.86
C LEU A 47 -12.33 -14.34 2.39
N ALA A 48 -13.37 -14.26 3.22
CA ALA A 48 -13.77 -12.99 3.84
C ALA A 48 -12.66 -12.42 4.71
N LYS A 49 -11.96 -13.28 5.46
CA LYS A 49 -10.84 -12.84 6.30
C LYS A 49 -9.66 -12.34 5.46
N ASP A 50 -9.38 -13.02 4.35
CA ASP A 50 -8.31 -12.60 3.45
C ASP A 50 -8.61 -11.25 2.82
N ILE A 51 -9.86 -11.03 2.40
CA ILE A 51 -10.31 -9.75 1.87
C ILE A 51 -10.11 -8.65 2.91
N SER A 52 -10.54 -8.91 4.15
CA SER A 52 -10.39 -7.96 5.25
C SER A 52 -8.92 -7.66 5.53
N TYR A 53 -8.05 -8.68 5.49
CA TYR A 53 -6.62 -8.51 5.69
C TYR A 53 -6.03 -7.56 4.66
N HIS A 54 -6.31 -7.78 3.37
CA HIS A 54 -5.77 -6.92 2.32
C HIS A 54 -6.33 -5.51 2.40
N GLY A 55 -7.58 -5.36 2.82
CA GLY A 55 -8.15 -4.04 3.06
C GLY A 55 -7.41 -3.27 4.15
N LYS A 56 -7.08 -3.96 5.25
CA LYS A 56 -6.30 -3.35 6.34
C LYS A 56 -4.90 -2.99 5.89
N MET A 57 -4.28 -3.86 5.08
CA MET A 57 -2.94 -3.58 4.57
C MET A 57 -2.93 -2.36 3.66
N VAL A 58 -3.96 -2.17 2.84
CA VAL A 58 -4.09 -0.96 2.03
C VAL A 58 -4.13 0.27 2.94
N GLU A 59 -4.93 0.24 4.01
CA GLU A 59 -5.03 1.36 4.94
C GLU A 59 -3.69 1.67 5.59
N ILE A 60 -2.96 0.64 6.04
CA ILE A 60 -1.65 0.80 6.68
C ILE A 60 -0.65 1.43 5.71
N TRP A 61 -0.57 0.92 4.48
CA TRP A 61 0.39 1.45 3.52
C TRP A 61 0.01 2.82 3.01
N CYS A 62 -1.28 3.13 2.90
CA CYS A 62 -1.73 4.48 2.55
C CYS A 62 -1.35 5.48 3.65
N ALA A 63 -1.46 5.10 4.92
CA ALA A 63 -1.02 5.95 6.02
C ALA A 63 0.49 6.18 5.96
N ASN A 64 1.25 5.13 5.63
CA ASN A 64 2.71 5.25 5.46
C ASN A 64 3.05 6.17 4.29
N GLU A 65 2.31 6.07 3.20
CA GLU A 65 2.50 6.96 2.05
C GLU A 65 2.31 8.42 2.45
N THR A 66 1.21 8.71 3.14
CA THR A 66 0.90 10.07 3.59
C THR A 66 2.01 10.62 4.47
N LYS A 67 2.48 9.80 5.41
CA LYS A 67 3.56 10.18 6.32
C LYS A 67 4.86 10.46 5.58
N LEU A 68 5.21 9.59 4.64
CA LEU A 68 6.43 9.77 3.87
C LEU A 68 6.37 11.02 2.98
N ARG A 69 5.24 11.25 2.31
CA ARG A 69 5.08 12.43 1.47
C ARG A 69 5.19 13.71 2.29
N LYS A 70 4.67 13.70 3.51
CA LYS A 70 4.83 14.84 4.41
C LYS A 70 6.28 15.09 4.73
N GLN A 71 7.04 14.03 5.05
CA GLN A 71 8.47 14.15 5.31
C GLN A 71 9.23 14.67 4.08
N MET A 72 8.87 14.21 2.90
CA MET A 72 9.49 14.68 1.67
C MET A 72 9.26 16.16 1.45
N ASN A 73 8.06 16.64 1.74
CA ASN A 73 7.74 18.06 1.61
C ASN A 73 8.49 18.91 2.62
N GLU A 74 8.70 18.41 3.82
CA GLU A 74 9.43 19.12 4.87
C GLU A 74 10.91 19.25 4.55
N ASN A 75 11.46 18.37 3.73
CA ASN A 75 12.87 18.35 3.38
C ASN A 75 13.22 19.11 2.11
N GLN A 76 12.25 19.79 1.52
CA GLN A 76 12.47 20.61 0.31
C GLN A 76 12.92 22.03 0.62
#